data_7d193bb21341083655f3c560e4007463
#
_entry.id   7d193bb21341083655f3c560e4007463
#
_cell.length_a   1.000
_cell.length_b   1.000
_cell.length_c   1.000
_cell.angle_alpha   90.00
_cell.angle_beta   90.00
_cell.angle_gamma   90.00
#
_symmetry.space_group_name_H-M   'P 1'
#
loop_
_entity.id
_entity.type
_entity.pdbx_description
1 polymer ?
#
loop_
_entity_poly.entity_id
_entity_poly.type
_entity_poly.pdbx_seq_one_letter_code
_entity_poly.pdbx_strand_id
1 'polypeptide(L)'
;YTRLVEEKKIMDVVAAHDSAPGDIFFLPAGRIHAIGAGNLLAEIQETSDITYRVYDFDRRDANGNTRELHTELAKDAIDYTVYPEYKGSYDKSAKGETDLVKCSHFDVRRVIVDGEFDVTVEPDSFVVIMCLDGECVIKTGDISTPMHRGETILVSAESAASIKAQGSATLLTATA
;
A
#
# COMPACT_ATOMS: atom_id res chain seq x y z
N TYR A 1 -1.02 12.98 24.23
CA TYR A 1 -1.84 12.10 23.43
C TYR A 1 -3.18 11.83 24.12
N THR A 2 -3.22 11.07 25.25
CA THR A 2 -4.45 10.62 25.94
C THR A 2 -5.46 11.75 26.16
N ARG A 3 -5.02 12.89 26.73
CA ARG A 3 -5.88 14.06 26.93
C ARG A 3 -6.53 14.55 25.64
N LEU A 4 -5.79 14.61 24.52
CA LEU A 4 -6.32 15.08 23.23
C LEU A 4 -7.32 14.10 22.62
N VAL A 5 -7.15 12.80 22.86
CA VAL A 5 -8.15 11.79 22.46
C VAL A 5 -9.43 11.96 23.27
N GLU A 6 -9.34 12.08 24.60
CA GLU A 6 -10.47 12.31 25.51
C GLU A 6 -11.24 13.59 25.17
N GLU A 7 -10.51 14.68 24.88
CA GLU A 7 -11.08 15.96 24.46
C GLU A 7 -11.56 15.98 22.99
N LYS A 8 -11.39 14.88 22.24
CA LYS A 8 -11.68 14.78 20.79
C LYS A 8 -10.90 15.79 19.92
N LYS A 9 -9.71 16.13 20.36
CA LYS A 9 -8.81 17.13 19.71
C LYS A 9 -7.58 16.49 19.09
N ILE A 10 -7.55 15.17 18.92
CA ILE A 10 -6.38 14.49 18.34
C ILE A 10 -6.05 15.01 16.94
N MET A 11 -7.05 15.41 16.18
CA MET A 11 -6.87 15.96 14.84
C MET A 11 -6.15 17.31 14.81
N ASP A 12 -6.12 18.05 15.93
CA ASP A 12 -5.42 19.33 16.01
C ASP A 12 -3.88 19.18 16.02
N VAL A 13 -3.40 17.95 16.25
CA VAL A 13 -1.96 17.63 16.36
C VAL A 13 -1.49 16.61 15.34
N VAL A 14 -2.38 16.11 14.49
CA VAL A 14 -2.03 15.21 13.38
C VAL A 14 -1.76 16.05 12.14
N ALA A 15 -0.60 15.84 11.52
CA ALA A 15 -0.27 16.50 10.27
C ALA A 15 -1.15 16.01 9.13
N ALA A 16 -1.65 16.93 8.32
CA ALA A 16 -2.37 16.62 7.09
C ALA A 16 -1.44 16.80 5.89
N HIS A 17 -1.43 15.81 5.01
CA HIS A 17 -0.63 15.83 3.79
C HIS A 17 -1.56 15.70 2.58
N ASP A 18 -1.52 16.68 1.67
CA ASP A 18 -2.20 16.56 0.39
C ASP A 18 -1.59 15.39 -0.40
N SER A 19 -2.45 14.57 -0.99
CA SER A 19 -2.04 13.44 -1.81
C SER A 19 -2.32 13.68 -3.29
N ALA A 20 -1.45 13.16 -4.13
CA ALA A 20 -1.55 13.19 -5.57
C ALA A 20 -1.29 11.79 -6.15
N PRO A 21 -1.77 11.49 -7.39
CA PRO A 21 -1.47 10.23 -8.03
C PRO A 21 0.04 9.91 -8.04
N GLY A 22 0.36 8.69 -7.64
CA GLY A 22 1.74 8.22 -7.53
C GLY A 22 2.46 8.63 -6.25
N ASP A 23 1.81 9.25 -5.27
CA ASP A 23 2.41 9.44 -3.96
C ASP A 23 2.51 8.11 -3.21
N ILE A 24 3.55 7.99 -2.39
CA ILE A 24 3.82 6.82 -1.57
C ILE A 24 3.95 7.27 -0.12
N PHE A 25 3.35 6.49 0.77
CA PHE A 25 3.51 6.64 2.21
C PHE A 25 3.91 5.28 2.79
N PHE A 26 5.12 5.18 3.31
CA PHE A 26 5.54 4.02 4.09
C PHE A 26 5.18 4.24 5.55
N LEU A 27 4.38 3.34 6.12
CA LEU A 27 3.83 3.44 7.46
C LEU A 27 4.40 2.32 8.35
N PRO A 28 5.53 2.52 9.01
CA PRO A 28 6.04 1.55 9.98
C PRO A 28 5.09 1.41 11.17
N ALA A 29 5.19 0.29 11.89
CA ALA A 29 4.42 0.06 13.11
C ALA A 29 4.53 1.24 14.07
N GLY A 30 3.42 1.58 14.74
CA GLY A 30 3.33 2.70 15.68
C GLY A 30 3.03 4.05 15.04
N ARG A 31 3.05 4.20 13.72
CA ARG A 31 2.72 5.46 13.06
C ARG A 31 1.21 5.66 12.97
N ILE A 32 0.70 6.70 13.66
CA ILE A 32 -0.70 7.10 13.52
C ILE A 32 -0.95 7.59 12.09
N HIS A 33 -1.98 7.06 11.46
CA HIS A 33 -2.38 7.49 10.13
C HIS A 33 -3.89 7.35 9.93
N ALA A 34 -4.41 8.12 9.00
CA ALA A 34 -5.76 8.00 8.49
C ALA A 34 -5.79 8.46 7.03
N ILE A 35 -6.76 7.96 6.28
CA ILE A 35 -6.96 8.27 4.88
C ILE A 35 -8.13 9.23 4.75
N GLY A 36 -7.88 10.38 4.16
CA GLY A 36 -8.91 11.38 3.89
C GLY A 36 -9.85 10.95 2.76
N ALA A 37 -10.99 11.63 2.66
CA ALA A 37 -11.98 11.36 1.62
C ALA A 37 -11.43 11.65 0.21
N GLY A 38 -11.94 10.92 -0.79
CA GLY A 38 -11.60 11.12 -2.20
C GLY A 38 -10.29 10.45 -2.65
N ASN A 39 -9.63 9.68 -1.81
CA ASN A 39 -8.45 8.92 -2.15
C ASN A 39 -8.82 7.51 -2.61
N LEU A 40 -8.17 7.06 -3.71
CA LEU A 40 -8.05 5.67 -4.10
C LEU A 40 -6.59 5.27 -3.90
N LEU A 41 -6.35 4.19 -3.20
CA LEU A 41 -5.00 3.73 -2.88
C LEU A 41 -4.87 2.21 -3.09
N ALA A 42 -3.64 1.76 -3.34
CA ALA A 42 -3.22 0.38 -3.17
C ALA A 42 -2.51 0.27 -1.82
N GLU A 43 -2.91 -0.69 -1.00
CA GLU A 43 -2.31 -0.95 0.30
C GLU A 43 -1.63 -2.32 0.29
N ILE A 44 -0.32 -2.33 0.53
CA ILE A 44 0.47 -3.53 0.73
C ILE A 44 0.87 -3.54 2.19
N GLN A 45 0.44 -4.56 2.90
CA GLN A 45 0.59 -4.64 4.34
C GLN A 45 1.16 -6.00 4.76
N GLU A 46 2.09 -5.98 5.73
CA GLU A 46 2.43 -7.18 6.47
C GLU A 46 1.20 -7.73 7.20
N THR A 47 1.04 -9.04 7.21
CA THR A 47 -0.09 -9.69 7.89
C THR A 47 0.00 -9.46 9.39
N SER A 48 -0.92 -8.66 9.93
CA SER A 48 -1.08 -8.41 11.37
C SER A 48 -2.56 -8.25 11.69
N ASP A 49 -3.02 -8.85 12.78
CA ASP A 49 -4.39 -8.72 13.28
C ASP A 49 -4.52 -7.62 14.37
N ILE A 50 -3.40 -6.96 14.71
CA ILE A 50 -3.36 -5.94 15.76
C ILE A 50 -3.56 -4.56 15.15
N THR A 51 -4.72 -3.98 15.36
CA THR A 51 -5.03 -2.59 15.02
C THR A 51 -5.47 -1.82 16.25
N TYR A 52 -4.70 -0.82 16.66
CA TYR A 52 -5.11 0.10 17.71
C TYR A 52 -5.80 1.34 17.12
N ARG A 53 -7.12 1.42 17.31
CA ARG A 53 -7.91 2.55 16.83
C ARG A 53 -7.82 3.69 17.81
N VAL A 54 -7.23 4.82 17.38
CA VAL A 54 -7.02 6.01 18.21
C VAL A 54 -8.12 7.06 18.02
N TYR A 55 -8.76 7.08 16.86
CA TYR A 55 -9.86 7.96 16.51
C TYR A 55 -10.68 7.37 15.36
N ASP A 56 -11.99 7.61 15.34
CA ASP A 56 -12.88 7.04 14.33
C ASP A 56 -13.88 8.06 13.76
N PHE A 57 -13.60 9.35 13.87
CA PHE A 57 -14.45 10.42 13.33
C PHE A 57 -15.91 10.37 13.81
N ASP A 58 -16.13 9.86 15.02
CA ASP A 58 -17.45 9.61 15.61
C ASP A 58 -18.41 8.80 14.71
N ARG A 59 -17.85 7.95 13.81
CA ARG A 59 -18.65 7.10 12.93
C ARG A 59 -19.49 6.12 13.75
N ARG A 60 -20.73 5.91 13.27
CA ARG A 60 -21.68 4.99 13.88
C ARG A 60 -22.10 3.92 12.89
N ASP A 61 -22.32 2.71 13.39
CA ASP A 61 -22.92 1.62 12.64
C ASP A 61 -24.42 1.85 12.42
N ALA A 62 -25.08 0.93 11.73
CA ALA A 62 -26.54 0.99 11.46
C ALA A 62 -27.39 0.97 12.75
N ASN A 63 -26.83 0.53 13.87
CA ASN A 63 -27.48 0.48 15.18
C ASN A 63 -27.15 1.71 16.04
N GLY A 64 -26.36 2.66 15.54
CA GLY A 64 -25.93 3.86 16.23
C GLY A 64 -24.72 3.68 17.17
N ASN A 65 -24.07 2.51 17.17
CA ASN A 65 -22.90 2.26 18.01
C ASN A 65 -21.63 2.82 17.37
N THR A 66 -20.71 3.33 18.21
CA THR A 66 -19.35 3.67 17.80
C THR A 66 -18.44 2.45 17.91
N ARG A 67 -17.36 2.42 17.09
CA ARG A 67 -16.31 1.41 17.25
C ARG A 67 -15.49 1.70 18.51
N GLU A 68 -14.98 0.65 19.13
CA GLU A 68 -14.09 0.73 20.27
C GLU A 68 -12.81 1.49 19.91
N LEU A 69 -12.35 2.37 20.82
CA LEU A 69 -11.06 3.03 20.75
C LEU A 69 -10.09 2.35 21.74
N HIS A 70 -8.84 2.18 21.32
CA HIS A 70 -7.80 1.48 22.07
C HIS A 70 -6.80 2.47 22.66
N THR A 71 -7.28 3.55 23.31
CA THR A 71 -6.48 4.71 23.75
C THR A 71 -5.30 4.32 24.63
N GLU A 72 -5.51 3.46 25.62
CA GLU A 72 -4.44 3.07 26.57
C GLU A 72 -3.41 2.12 25.90
N LEU A 73 -3.86 1.16 25.10
CA LEU A 73 -2.96 0.25 24.40
C LEU A 73 -2.16 0.98 23.32
N ALA A 74 -2.79 1.91 22.61
CA ALA A 74 -2.13 2.69 21.58
C ALA A 74 -1.05 3.61 22.13
N LYS A 75 -1.24 4.14 23.35
CA LYS A 75 -0.28 5.04 24.00
C LYS A 75 1.14 4.46 24.06
N ASP A 76 1.27 3.17 24.32
CA ASP A 76 2.55 2.49 24.45
C ASP A 76 3.11 2.00 23.11
N ALA A 77 2.25 1.92 22.07
CA ALA A 77 2.62 1.44 20.73
C ALA A 77 2.95 2.58 19.76
N ILE A 78 2.52 3.82 20.04
CA ILE A 78 2.70 4.94 19.11
C ILE A 78 4.15 5.38 19.06
N ASP A 79 4.68 5.55 17.84
CA ASP A 79 5.89 6.30 17.60
C ASP A 79 5.58 7.79 17.57
N TYR A 80 6.01 8.49 18.64
CA TYR A 80 5.81 9.95 18.81
C TYR A 80 6.85 10.79 18.08
N THR A 81 7.76 10.19 17.34
CA THR A 81 8.80 10.92 16.61
C THR A 81 8.16 11.74 15.49
N VAL A 82 8.52 12.99 15.40
CA VAL A 82 8.16 13.86 14.29
C VAL A 82 9.26 13.77 13.24
N TYR A 83 8.91 13.34 12.05
CA TYR A 83 9.84 13.18 10.92
C TYR A 83 9.76 14.41 10.01
N PRO A 84 10.88 14.77 9.36
CA PRO A 84 10.91 15.92 8.45
C PRO A 84 10.10 15.68 7.17
N GLU A 85 9.93 14.41 6.76
CA GLU A 85 9.20 14.01 5.57
C GLU A 85 8.47 12.69 5.80
N TYR A 86 7.28 12.57 5.28
CA TYR A 86 6.42 11.38 5.37
C TYR A 86 6.11 10.74 4.02
N LYS A 87 6.31 11.48 2.92
CA LYS A 87 6.14 10.94 1.58
C LYS A 87 7.44 10.29 1.10
N GLY A 88 7.32 9.14 0.50
CA GLY A 88 8.42 8.53 -0.25
C GLY A 88 8.73 9.33 -1.52
N SER A 89 10.00 9.30 -1.92
CA SER A 89 10.48 10.00 -3.11
C SER A 89 11.02 8.99 -4.12
N TYR A 90 10.58 9.09 -5.37
CA TYR A 90 11.09 8.33 -6.48
C TYR A 90 10.84 9.08 -7.79
N ASP A 91 11.52 8.69 -8.87
CA ASP A 91 11.27 9.28 -10.18
C ASP A 91 9.96 8.77 -10.77
N LYS A 92 8.91 9.60 -10.70
CA LYS A 92 7.59 9.29 -11.25
C LYS A 92 7.57 9.17 -12.78
N SER A 93 8.58 9.70 -13.47
CA SER A 93 8.71 9.66 -14.93
C SER A 93 9.48 8.43 -15.43
N ALA A 94 10.15 7.70 -14.55
CA ALA A 94 10.93 6.52 -14.91
C ALA A 94 10.05 5.45 -15.54
N LYS A 95 10.53 4.86 -16.64
CA LYS A 95 9.93 3.71 -17.31
C LYS A 95 10.51 2.41 -16.78
N GLY A 96 9.80 1.30 -17.02
CA GLY A 96 10.21 0.01 -16.51
C GLY A 96 10.03 -0.10 -15.01
N GLU A 97 10.94 -0.79 -14.34
CA GLU A 97 10.88 -1.06 -12.91
C GLU A 97 11.52 0.08 -12.09
N THR A 98 10.86 0.43 -11.00
CA THR A 98 11.32 1.47 -10.07
C THR A 98 11.02 1.02 -8.63
N ASP A 99 12.06 1.00 -7.79
CA ASP A 99 11.89 0.68 -6.37
C ASP A 99 11.06 1.77 -5.68
N LEU A 100 10.07 1.35 -4.90
CA LEU A 100 9.21 2.23 -4.13
C LEU A 100 9.46 2.12 -2.62
N VAL A 101 9.42 0.90 -2.10
CA VAL A 101 9.63 0.60 -0.68
C VAL A 101 10.41 -0.71 -0.59
N LYS A 102 11.42 -0.70 0.27
CA LYS A 102 12.17 -1.90 0.67
C LYS A 102 12.28 -1.93 2.19
N CYS A 103 11.80 -2.99 2.79
CA CYS A 103 11.89 -3.21 4.24
C CYS A 103 12.24 -4.67 4.56
N SER A 104 12.28 -5.02 5.84
CA SER A 104 12.59 -6.39 6.26
C SER A 104 11.48 -7.41 5.99
N HIS A 105 10.30 -6.96 5.57
CA HIS A 105 9.11 -7.79 5.42
C HIS A 105 8.67 -7.93 3.96
N PHE A 106 8.92 -6.90 3.14
CA PHE A 106 8.57 -6.92 1.72
C PHE A 106 9.33 -5.84 0.93
N ASP A 107 9.46 -6.10 -0.37
CA ASP A 107 9.90 -5.13 -1.38
C ASP A 107 8.74 -4.79 -2.29
N VAL A 108 8.48 -3.50 -2.54
CA VAL A 108 7.46 -3.02 -3.48
C VAL A 108 8.11 -2.20 -4.57
N ARG A 109 7.76 -2.51 -5.82
CA ARG A 109 8.22 -1.78 -7.00
C ARG A 109 7.06 -1.36 -7.86
N ARG A 110 7.22 -0.27 -8.57
CA ARG A 110 6.35 0.12 -9.66
C ARG A 110 6.95 -0.36 -10.98
N VAL A 111 6.12 -0.91 -11.84
CA VAL A 111 6.52 -1.33 -13.19
C VAL A 111 5.63 -0.62 -14.20
N ILE A 112 6.24 0.16 -15.10
CA ILE A 112 5.57 0.68 -16.29
C ILE A 112 5.93 -0.20 -17.46
N VAL A 113 4.94 -0.96 -17.93
CA VAL A 113 5.08 -1.87 -19.06
C VAL A 113 4.61 -1.16 -20.33
N ASP A 114 5.52 -1.03 -21.28
CA ASP A 114 5.25 -0.53 -22.63
C ASP A 114 5.72 -1.63 -23.62
N GLY A 115 4.78 -2.51 -23.98
CA GLY A 115 5.09 -3.74 -24.71
C GLY A 115 5.23 -4.96 -23.79
N GLU A 116 6.43 -5.48 -23.61
CA GLU A 116 6.69 -6.70 -22.83
C GLU A 116 7.67 -6.42 -21.66
N PHE A 117 7.47 -7.14 -20.56
CA PHE A 117 8.31 -7.07 -19.36
C PHE A 117 8.38 -8.45 -18.70
N ASP A 118 9.60 -8.91 -18.39
CA ASP A 118 9.81 -10.16 -17.68
C ASP A 118 9.84 -9.92 -16.17
N VAL A 119 9.07 -10.71 -15.44
CA VAL A 119 9.01 -10.68 -13.98
C VAL A 119 10.02 -11.67 -13.42
N THR A 120 10.95 -11.18 -12.63
CA THR A 120 11.84 -12.05 -11.85
C THR A 120 11.10 -12.56 -10.62
N VAL A 121 11.00 -13.87 -10.50
CA VAL A 121 10.43 -14.55 -9.32
C VAL A 121 11.56 -15.33 -8.66
N GLU A 122 11.86 -15.01 -7.40
CA GLU A 122 12.87 -15.72 -6.65
C GLU A 122 12.41 -17.16 -6.34
N PRO A 123 13.33 -18.15 -6.32
CA PRO A 123 12.96 -19.56 -6.21
C PRO A 123 12.23 -19.93 -4.91
N ASP A 124 12.42 -19.16 -3.84
CA ASP A 124 11.87 -19.38 -2.50
C ASP A 124 10.76 -18.38 -2.11
N SER A 125 10.33 -17.55 -3.04
CA SER A 125 9.31 -16.54 -2.79
C SER A 125 8.25 -16.51 -3.90
N PHE A 126 7.32 -15.59 -3.78
CA PHE A 126 6.26 -15.31 -4.77
C PHE A 126 6.31 -13.84 -5.16
N VAL A 127 5.62 -13.49 -6.25
CA VAL A 127 5.40 -12.09 -6.62
C VAL A 127 3.90 -11.82 -6.70
N VAL A 128 3.44 -10.81 -5.97
CA VAL A 128 2.09 -10.27 -6.15
C VAL A 128 2.16 -9.13 -7.17
N ILE A 129 1.31 -9.18 -8.19
CA ILE A 129 1.20 -8.16 -9.22
C ILE A 129 -0.18 -7.51 -9.10
N MET A 130 -0.22 -6.18 -8.97
CA MET A 130 -1.44 -5.36 -8.89
C MET A 130 -1.49 -4.43 -10.09
N CYS A 131 -2.57 -4.42 -10.86
CA CYS A 131 -2.76 -3.49 -11.97
C CYS A 131 -3.38 -2.18 -11.46
N LEU A 132 -2.63 -1.09 -11.54
CA LEU A 132 -3.10 0.25 -11.14
C LEU A 132 -3.76 1.00 -12.29
N ASP A 133 -3.27 0.77 -13.52
CA ASP A 133 -3.80 1.41 -14.72
C ASP A 133 -3.46 0.61 -15.97
N GLY A 134 -4.31 0.69 -17.01
CA GLY A 134 -4.16 -0.05 -18.25
C GLY A 134 -4.63 -1.50 -18.17
N GLU A 135 -4.20 -2.29 -19.14
CA GLU A 135 -4.54 -3.72 -19.31
C GLU A 135 -3.28 -4.48 -19.73
N CYS A 136 -3.15 -5.70 -19.25
CA CYS A 136 -2.05 -6.57 -19.65
C CYS A 136 -2.46 -8.05 -19.62
N VAL A 137 -1.58 -8.89 -20.11
CA VAL A 137 -1.67 -10.35 -19.99
C VAL A 137 -0.44 -10.83 -19.25
N ILE A 138 -0.65 -11.57 -18.17
CA ILE A 138 0.41 -12.27 -17.45
C ILE A 138 0.52 -13.67 -18.01
N LYS A 139 1.71 -14.04 -18.47
CA LYS A 139 1.99 -15.37 -18.99
C LYS A 139 2.94 -16.10 -18.04
N THR A 140 2.53 -17.31 -17.62
CA THR A 140 3.33 -18.24 -16.83
C THR A 140 3.30 -19.61 -17.53
N GLY A 141 4.42 -20.06 -18.10
CA GLY A 141 4.45 -21.26 -18.94
C GLY A 141 3.46 -21.15 -20.10
N ASP A 142 2.53 -22.11 -20.21
CA ASP A 142 1.48 -22.14 -21.25
C ASP A 142 0.20 -21.40 -20.85
N ILE A 143 0.13 -20.87 -19.61
CA ILE A 143 -1.06 -20.17 -19.10
C ILE A 143 -0.93 -18.70 -19.41
N SER A 144 -2.01 -18.11 -19.92
CA SER A 144 -2.13 -16.68 -20.17
C SER A 144 -3.35 -16.14 -19.44
N THR A 145 -3.14 -15.20 -18.51
CA THR A 145 -4.19 -14.62 -17.68
C THR A 145 -4.33 -13.15 -18.00
N PRO A 146 -5.46 -12.69 -18.52
CA PRO A 146 -5.71 -11.26 -18.69
C PRO A 146 -5.81 -10.59 -17.32
N MET A 147 -5.39 -9.33 -17.25
CA MET A 147 -5.38 -8.53 -16.06
C MET A 147 -5.79 -7.09 -16.38
N HIS A 148 -6.75 -6.57 -15.64
CA HIS A 148 -7.30 -5.23 -15.80
C HIS A 148 -7.05 -4.38 -14.55
N ARG A 149 -7.26 -3.10 -14.68
CA ARG A 149 -7.15 -2.16 -13.57
C ARG A 149 -7.95 -2.61 -12.35
N GLY A 150 -7.30 -2.62 -11.18
CA GLY A 150 -7.86 -3.02 -9.89
C GLY A 150 -7.76 -4.52 -9.60
N GLU A 151 -7.26 -5.32 -10.53
CA GLU A 151 -7.04 -6.75 -10.31
C GLU A 151 -5.65 -7.02 -9.72
N THR A 152 -5.54 -8.16 -9.03
CA THR A 152 -4.33 -8.64 -8.38
C THR A 152 -4.12 -10.11 -8.71
N ILE A 153 -2.89 -10.46 -9.09
CA ILE A 153 -2.48 -11.84 -9.40
C ILE A 153 -1.27 -12.17 -8.53
N LEU A 154 -1.25 -13.40 -7.99
CA LEU A 154 -0.08 -13.98 -7.34
C LEU A 154 0.60 -14.94 -8.31
N VAL A 155 1.89 -14.73 -8.54
CA VAL A 155 2.78 -15.63 -9.28
C VAL A 155 3.60 -16.39 -8.24
N SER A 156 3.44 -17.71 -8.21
CA SER A 156 4.15 -18.58 -7.26
C SER A 156 5.63 -18.70 -7.60
N ALA A 157 6.43 -19.09 -6.61
CA ALA A 157 7.80 -19.53 -6.80
C ALA A 157 7.91 -20.58 -7.92
N GLU A 158 9.09 -20.73 -8.51
CA GLU A 158 9.38 -21.65 -9.63
C GLU A 158 8.68 -21.32 -10.95
N SER A 159 7.93 -20.22 -11.02
CA SER A 159 7.25 -19.77 -12.23
C SER A 159 7.99 -18.61 -12.88
N ALA A 160 8.45 -18.78 -14.11
CA ALA A 160 8.82 -17.62 -14.92
C ALA A 160 7.54 -16.92 -15.37
N ALA A 161 7.49 -15.62 -15.24
CA ALA A 161 6.35 -14.83 -15.69
C ALA A 161 6.79 -13.71 -16.63
N SER A 162 5.99 -13.47 -17.65
CA SER A 162 6.13 -12.28 -18.50
C SER A 162 4.82 -11.52 -18.58
N ILE A 163 4.91 -10.22 -18.71
CA ILE A 163 3.78 -9.31 -18.79
C ILE A 163 3.78 -8.70 -20.17
N LYS A 164 2.64 -8.74 -20.85
CA LYS A 164 2.43 -8.07 -22.12
C LYS A 164 1.30 -7.07 -22.00
N ALA A 165 1.63 -5.78 -22.08
CA ALA A 165 0.64 -4.72 -22.04
C ALA A 165 -0.05 -4.52 -23.37
N GLN A 166 -1.34 -4.16 -23.34
CA GLN A 166 -2.09 -3.68 -24.49
C GLN A 166 -1.98 -2.14 -24.54
N GLY A 167 -0.88 -1.64 -25.14
CA GLY A 167 -0.48 -0.24 -25.04
C GLY A 167 0.49 -0.06 -23.87
N SER A 168 0.09 0.65 -22.82
CA SER A 168 0.89 0.82 -21.60
C SER A 168 0.10 0.40 -20.38
N ALA A 169 0.76 -0.24 -19.41
CA ALA A 169 0.17 -0.58 -18.13
C ALA A 169 1.08 -0.12 -16.98
N THR A 170 0.46 0.31 -15.89
CA THR A 170 1.15 0.65 -14.63
C THR A 170 0.79 -0.38 -13.59
N LEU A 171 1.80 -1.07 -13.09
CA LEU A 171 1.65 -2.16 -12.14
C LEU A 171 2.43 -1.86 -10.86
N LEU A 172 2.04 -2.50 -9.77
CA LEU A 172 2.90 -2.73 -8.61
C LEU A 172 3.27 -4.21 -8.57
N THR A 173 4.52 -4.47 -8.22
CA THR A 173 4.98 -5.81 -7.81
C THR A 173 5.37 -5.76 -6.34
N ALA A 174 5.01 -6.81 -5.61
CA ALA A 174 5.40 -6.98 -4.22
C ALA A 174 5.94 -8.39 -4.00
N THR A 175 7.06 -8.49 -3.30
CA THR A 175 7.73 -9.74 -2.89
C THR A 175 7.97 -9.71 -1.39
N ALA A 176 8.03 -10.86 -0.73
CA ALA A 176 8.32 -11.02 0.69
C ALA A 176 9.57 -11.87 0.89
#